data_70fb273a18af0c60a59d4d484224e83b
#
_entry.id   70fb273a18af0c60a59d4d484224e83b
#
_cell.length_a   1.000
_cell.length_b   1.000
_cell.length_c   1.000
_cell.angle_alpha   90.00
_cell.angle_beta   90.00
_cell.angle_gamma   90.00
#
_symmetry.space_group_name_H-M   'P 1'
#
loop_
_entity.id
_entity.type
_entity.pdbx_description
1 polymer ?
#
loop_
_entity_poly.entity_id
_entity_poly.type
_entity_poly.pdbx_seq_one_letter_code
_entity_poly.pdbx_strand_id
1 'polypeptide(L)'
;MINRVWVLGDAVIDLVPENANGYLKCPGGAPANVAVGIARLGGDSAFIGRVGQDGFGAFLQQVLSDEGVDIGHMRPDPEHHTSTVVVDLDLQGERSFTFMVQPSADLFLQPDDLPDFQRGEWLHLCSIALSQEPSRSAAFAAMERIRAAGGRVSFDPNIREEVWRQPEALRPCLQKALLLADVVKLSREELAFISHLDDLENAIRWMMQTYPLRLLLVTLGGDGVYVHDGQRLRHFRAAPVVPVDTTGAGDAFVAGLLAALA
;
A
#
# COMPACT_ATOMS: atom_id res chain seq x y z
N MET A 1 -23.04 -3.56 -9.44
CA MET A 1 -22.21 -2.41 -9.90
C MET A 1 -20.88 -2.59 -9.22
N ILE A 2 -19.78 -2.53 -9.94
CA ILE A 2 -18.43 -2.56 -9.38
C ILE A 2 -18.19 -1.20 -8.74
N ASN A 3 -17.83 -1.18 -7.46
CA ASN A 3 -17.51 0.07 -6.78
C ASN A 3 -16.07 0.46 -7.08
N ARG A 4 -15.81 1.76 -7.21
CA ARG A 4 -14.47 2.30 -7.42
C ARG A 4 -13.57 2.05 -6.22
N VAL A 5 -12.33 1.66 -6.51
CA VAL A 5 -11.26 1.54 -5.51
C VAL A 5 -10.24 2.65 -5.75
N TRP A 6 -10.20 3.60 -4.86
CA TRP A 6 -9.16 4.61 -4.78
C TRP A 6 -7.94 4.03 -4.06
N VAL A 7 -6.78 4.12 -4.68
CA VAL A 7 -5.52 3.68 -4.07
C VAL A 7 -4.65 4.91 -3.84
N LEU A 8 -4.33 5.20 -2.57
CA LEU A 8 -3.58 6.38 -2.17
C LEU A 8 -2.18 5.99 -1.71
N GLY A 9 -1.18 6.67 -2.23
CA GLY A 9 0.19 6.55 -1.76
C GLY A 9 1.25 6.83 -2.82
N ASP A 10 2.36 6.11 -2.69
CA ASP A 10 3.54 6.27 -3.53
C ASP A 10 3.44 5.46 -4.83
N ALA A 11 3.95 6.07 -5.88
CA ALA A 11 4.39 5.43 -7.11
C ALA A 11 5.86 5.77 -7.28
N VAL A 12 6.70 4.77 -7.42
CA VAL A 12 8.16 4.91 -7.40
C VAL A 12 8.81 4.31 -8.64
N ILE A 13 10.03 4.70 -8.89
CA ILE A 13 10.89 4.01 -9.86
C ILE A 13 11.80 3.08 -9.10
N ASP A 14 11.70 1.79 -9.37
CA ASP A 14 12.67 0.79 -8.93
C ASP A 14 13.75 0.64 -10.01
N LEU A 15 14.99 0.93 -9.63
CA LEU A 15 16.18 0.67 -10.45
C LEU A 15 16.71 -0.71 -10.07
N VAL A 16 16.40 -1.71 -10.89
CA VAL A 16 16.77 -3.11 -10.67
C VAL A 16 18.04 -3.43 -11.45
N PRO A 17 19.08 -4.03 -10.85
CA PRO A 17 20.29 -4.38 -11.58
C PRO A 17 19.99 -5.28 -12.77
N GLU A 18 20.42 -4.88 -13.97
CA GLU A 18 20.31 -5.67 -15.18
C GLU A 18 21.64 -6.36 -15.53
N ASN A 19 22.72 -5.61 -15.32
CA ASN A 19 24.10 -6.08 -15.54
C ASN A 19 25.07 -5.23 -14.71
N ALA A 20 26.38 -5.49 -14.81
CA ALA A 20 27.40 -4.79 -14.02
C ALA A 20 27.42 -3.26 -14.19
N ASN A 21 26.87 -2.72 -15.28
CA ASN A 21 26.94 -1.31 -15.64
C ASN A 21 25.57 -0.67 -15.88
N GLY A 22 24.46 -1.39 -15.66
CA GLY A 22 23.14 -0.91 -16.01
C GLY A 22 22.04 -1.34 -15.05
N TYR A 23 21.02 -0.50 -14.99
CA TYR A 23 19.79 -0.74 -14.25
C TYR A 23 18.60 -0.72 -15.18
N LEU A 24 17.69 -1.66 -14.99
CA LEU A 24 16.37 -1.63 -15.60
C LEU A 24 15.46 -0.71 -14.77
N LYS A 25 14.82 0.22 -15.45
CA LYS A 25 13.81 1.10 -14.85
C LYS A 25 12.47 0.37 -14.78
N CYS A 26 12.00 0.06 -13.57
CA CYS A 26 10.74 -0.62 -13.32
C CYS A 26 9.77 0.33 -12.58
N PRO A 27 8.46 0.29 -12.92
CA PRO A 27 7.46 0.93 -12.07
C PRO A 27 7.32 0.13 -10.77
N GLY A 28 7.20 0.83 -9.64
CA GLY A 28 7.08 0.27 -8.30
C GLY A 28 6.20 1.13 -7.40
N GLY A 29 6.23 0.83 -6.11
CA GLY A 29 5.36 1.39 -5.09
C GLY A 29 4.18 0.46 -4.79
N ALA A 30 4.06 0.04 -3.53
CA ALA A 30 3.01 -0.92 -3.15
C ALA A 30 1.59 -0.43 -3.52
N PRO A 31 1.20 0.84 -3.27
CA PRO A 31 -0.08 1.35 -3.72
C PRO A 31 -0.25 1.32 -5.26
N ALA A 32 0.77 1.70 -6.02
CA ALA A 32 0.70 1.67 -7.48
C ALA A 32 0.54 0.23 -8.00
N ASN A 33 1.25 -0.74 -7.40
CA ASN A 33 1.10 -2.16 -7.71
C ASN A 33 -0.33 -2.67 -7.43
N VAL A 34 -0.92 -2.27 -6.30
CA VAL A 34 -2.32 -2.61 -5.96
C VAL A 34 -3.28 -2.02 -6.98
N ALA A 35 -3.11 -0.75 -7.37
CA ALA A 35 -3.97 -0.09 -8.36
C ALA A 35 -3.94 -0.82 -9.70
N VAL A 36 -2.76 -1.12 -10.20
CA VAL A 36 -2.57 -1.90 -11.45
C VAL A 36 -3.18 -3.30 -11.33
N GLY A 37 -2.96 -3.97 -10.20
CA GLY A 37 -3.51 -5.31 -9.97
C GLY A 37 -5.04 -5.33 -10.00
N ILE A 38 -5.71 -4.33 -9.41
CA ILE A 38 -7.17 -4.18 -9.45
C ILE A 38 -7.65 -3.97 -10.90
N ALA A 39 -7.02 -3.06 -11.64
CA ALA A 39 -7.37 -2.78 -13.03
C ALA A 39 -7.23 -4.02 -13.93
N ARG A 40 -6.12 -4.76 -13.80
CA ARG A 40 -5.88 -6.02 -14.52
C ARG A 40 -6.92 -7.11 -14.20
N LEU A 41 -7.52 -7.08 -13.02
CA LEU A 41 -8.61 -7.97 -12.64
C LEU A 41 -9.99 -7.47 -13.07
N GLY A 42 -10.06 -6.35 -13.81
CA GLY A 42 -11.31 -5.77 -14.34
C GLY A 42 -12.05 -4.90 -13.33
N GLY A 43 -11.43 -4.51 -12.22
CA GLY A 43 -11.98 -3.57 -11.24
C GLY A 43 -11.87 -2.11 -11.70
N ASP A 44 -12.72 -1.23 -11.17
CA ASP A 44 -12.62 0.23 -11.35
C ASP A 44 -11.58 0.78 -10.38
N SER A 45 -10.37 1.04 -10.88
CA SER A 45 -9.19 1.43 -10.11
C SER A 45 -8.79 2.87 -10.39
N ALA A 46 -8.54 3.65 -9.35
CA ALA A 46 -8.07 5.02 -9.45
C ALA A 46 -6.91 5.29 -8.47
N PHE A 47 -5.95 6.10 -8.88
CA PHE A 47 -4.75 6.39 -8.07
C PHE A 47 -4.77 7.84 -7.56
N ILE A 48 -4.45 8.01 -6.27
CA ILE A 48 -4.26 9.30 -5.59
C ILE A 48 -2.82 9.39 -5.11
N GLY A 49 -2.07 10.34 -5.60
CA GLY A 49 -0.68 10.53 -5.20
C GLY A 49 -0.01 11.67 -5.94
N ARG A 50 1.28 11.87 -5.64
CA ARG A 50 2.13 12.82 -6.35
C ARG A 50 3.36 12.15 -6.92
N VAL A 51 3.78 12.62 -8.09
CA VAL A 51 5.06 12.28 -8.72
C VAL A 51 5.72 13.57 -9.16
N GLY A 52 7.05 13.57 -9.32
CA GLY A 52 7.75 14.76 -9.78
C GLY A 52 7.33 15.15 -11.21
N GLN A 53 7.39 16.44 -11.50
CA GLN A 53 7.27 16.95 -12.87
C GLN A 53 8.57 16.68 -13.63
N ASP A 54 8.94 15.40 -13.74
CA ASP A 54 10.17 14.89 -14.34
C ASP A 54 9.90 13.68 -15.24
N GLY A 55 10.95 13.16 -15.88
CA GLY A 55 10.83 12.03 -16.82
C GLY A 55 10.38 10.73 -16.16
N PHE A 56 10.65 10.56 -14.85
CA PHE A 56 10.19 9.39 -14.09
C PHE A 56 8.72 9.51 -13.73
N GLY A 57 8.26 10.70 -13.32
CA GLY A 57 6.85 10.96 -13.06
C GLY A 57 5.98 10.77 -14.30
N ALA A 58 6.43 11.32 -15.45
CA ALA A 58 5.73 11.12 -16.72
C ALA A 58 5.66 9.62 -17.11
N PHE A 59 6.72 8.86 -16.88
CA PHE A 59 6.73 7.43 -17.14
C PHE A 59 5.72 6.68 -16.25
N LEU A 60 5.67 6.97 -14.95
CA LEU A 60 4.74 6.32 -14.02
C LEU A 60 3.27 6.64 -14.37
N GLN A 61 2.97 7.91 -14.69
CA GLN A 61 1.65 8.30 -15.17
C GLN A 61 1.24 7.52 -16.43
N GLN A 62 2.14 7.39 -17.39
CA GLN A 62 1.87 6.64 -18.62
C GLN A 62 1.62 5.17 -18.31
N VAL A 63 2.47 4.53 -17.51
CA VAL A 63 2.31 3.11 -17.15
C VAL A 63 0.98 2.85 -16.45
N LEU A 64 0.62 3.64 -15.42
CA LEU A 64 -0.64 3.45 -14.73
C LEU A 64 -1.85 3.65 -15.65
N SER A 65 -1.79 4.66 -16.53
CA SER A 65 -2.84 4.93 -17.52
C SER A 65 -2.97 3.79 -18.54
N ASP A 66 -1.86 3.26 -19.05
CA ASP A 66 -1.85 2.14 -20.01
C ASP A 66 -2.39 0.84 -19.39
N GLU A 67 -2.23 0.66 -18.07
CA GLU A 67 -2.79 -0.44 -17.31
C GLU A 67 -4.29 -0.23 -16.94
N GLY A 68 -4.88 0.88 -17.36
CA GLY A 68 -6.30 1.17 -17.15
C GLY A 68 -6.65 1.76 -15.77
N VAL A 69 -5.65 2.26 -15.04
CA VAL A 69 -5.86 2.99 -13.78
C VAL A 69 -6.25 4.44 -14.07
N ASP A 70 -7.32 4.95 -13.46
CA ASP A 70 -7.66 6.38 -13.50
C ASP A 70 -6.60 7.19 -12.73
N ILE A 71 -5.85 8.03 -13.45
CA ILE A 71 -4.77 8.86 -12.92
C ILE A 71 -5.19 10.33 -12.71
N GLY A 72 -6.47 10.65 -12.76
CA GLY A 72 -6.98 12.02 -12.63
C GLY A 72 -6.59 12.73 -11.33
N HIS A 73 -6.23 11.96 -10.31
CA HIS A 73 -5.73 12.45 -9.02
C HIS A 73 -4.24 12.13 -8.75
N MET A 74 -3.48 11.74 -9.79
CA MET A 74 -2.03 11.64 -9.74
C MET A 74 -1.40 12.96 -10.16
N ARG A 75 -1.03 13.80 -9.19
CA ARG A 75 -0.60 15.18 -9.43
C ARG A 75 0.89 15.28 -9.71
N PRO A 76 1.33 15.99 -10.77
CA PRO A 76 2.74 16.34 -10.94
C PRO A 76 3.14 17.40 -9.92
N ASP A 77 4.29 17.20 -9.27
CA ASP A 77 4.89 18.15 -8.33
C ASP A 77 6.05 18.89 -9.03
N PRO A 78 6.01 20.24 -9.14
CA PRO A 78 7.05 20.99 -9.81
C PRO A 78 8.30 21.22 -8.94
N GLU A 79 8.22 20.98 -7.64
CA GLU A 79 9.28 21.32 -6.68
C GLU A 79 10.06 20.09 -6.22
N HIS A 80 9.43 18.89 -6.25
CA HIS A 80 10.01 17.66 -5.74
C HIS A 80 10.12 16.61 -6.83
N HIS A 81 11.18 15.80 -6.78
CA HIS A 81 11.42 14.73 -7.74
C HIS A 81 10.63 13.46 -7.41
N THR A 82 10.40 12.66 -8.44
CA THR A 82 9.80 11.33 -8.32
C THR A 82 10.64 10.43 -7.43
N SER A 83 9.98 9.70 -6.53
CA SER A 83 10.62 8.71 -5.67
C SER A 83 11.35 7.66 -6.51
N THR A 84 12.61 7.43 -6.17
CA THR A 84 13.49 6.50 -6.89
C THR A 84 14.21 5.64 -5.89
N VAL A 85 14.15 4.34 -6.10
CA VAL A 85 14.72 3.32 -5.22
C VAL A 85 15.71 2.48 -6.02
N VAL A 86 16.93 2.32 -5.52
CA VAL A 86 17.88 1.34 -6.05
C VAL A 86 17.65 0.03 -5.33
N VAL A 87 17.44 -1.03 -6.10
CA VAL A 87 17.31 -2.39 -5.59
C VAL A 87 18.67 -3.06 -5.70
N ASP A 88 19.25 -3.46 -4.58
CA ASP A 88 20.46 -4.26 -4.55
C ASP A 88 20.12 -5.72 -4.25
N LEU A 89 20.88 -6.63 -4.84
CA LEU A 89 20.78 -8.07 -4.62
C LEU A 89 22.07 -8.54 -3.97
N ASP A 90 21.97 -9.20 -2.83
CA ASP A 90 23.13 -9.85 -2.22
C ASP A 90 23.46 -11.19 -2.92
N LEU A 91 24.52 -11.85 -2.47
CA LEU A 91 24.97 -13.13 -3.03
C LEU A 91 23.97 -14.29 -2.81
N GLN A 92 23.02 -14.14 -1.91
CA GLN A 92 21.94 -15.06 -1.60
C GLN A 92 20.66 -14.74 -2.39
N GLY A 93 20.65 -13.60 -3.12
CA GLY A 93 19.49 -13.10 -3.86
C GLY A 93 18.49 -12.32 -2.99
N GLU A 94 18.86 -12.02 -1.73
CA GLU A 94 18.06 -11.17 -0.86
C GLU A 94 18.14 -9.72 -1.34
N ARG A 95 16.99 -9.03 -1.29
CA ARG A 95 16.87 -7.64 -1.77
C ARG A 95 17.05 -6.66 -0.64
N SER A 96 17.82 -5.61 -0.91
CA SER A 96 17.85 -4.39 -0.12
C SER A 96 17.40 -3.20 -0.97
N PHE A 97 16.85 -2.18 -0.32
CA PHE A 97 16.26 -1.03 -0.99
C PHE A 97 16.93 0.25 -0.49
N THR A 98 17.48 1.03 -1.42
CA THR A 98 18.06 2.33 -1.11
C THR A 98 17.20 3.43 -1.73
N PHE A 99 16.53 4.22 -0.89
CA PHE A 99 15.76 5.37 -1.31
C PHE A 99 16.69 6.53 -1.69
N MET A 100 16.79 6.84 -2.99
CA MET A 100 17.73 7.83 -3.53
C MET A 100 17.22 9.26 -3.41
N VAL A 101 15.90 9.45 -3.45
CA VAL A 101 15.26 10.78 -3.42
C VAL A 101 14.52 10.94 -2.11
N GLN A 102 14.96 11.88 -1.27
CA GLN A 102 14.31 12.22 -0.01
C GLN A 102 14.49 13.70 0.32
N PRO A 103 13.40 14.48 0.51
CA PRO A 103 12.02 14.06 0.35
C PRO A 103 11.62 13.94 -1.13
N SER A 104 10.78 12.97 -1.45
CA SER A 104 10.22 12.75 -2.79
C SER A 104 8.80 13.31 -2.91
N ALA A 105 8.32 13.50 -4.14
CA ALA A 105 7.05 14.14 -4.46
C ALA A 105 5.83 13.50 -3.77
N ASP A 106 5.82 12.17 -3.62
CA ASP A 106 4.75 11.40 -2.97
C ASP A 106 4.47 11.84 -1.52
N LEU A 107 5.49 12.36 -0.82
CA LEU A 107 5.38 12.85 0.55
C LEU A 107 4.73 14.24 0.67
N PHE A 108 4.41 14.89 -0.46
CA PHE A 108 3.83 16.23 -0.52
C PHE A 108 2.36 16.25 -0.96
N LEU A 109 1.68 15.10 -0.94
CA LEU A 109 0.24 15.02 -1.16
C LEU A 109 -0.50 15.96 -0.21
N GLN A 110 -1.47 16.73 -0.74
CA GLN A 110 -2.25 17.71 0.01
C GLN A 110 -3.71 17.25 0.13
N PRO A 111 -4.44 17.69 1.19
CA PRO A 111 -5.87 17.42 1.30
C PRO A 111 -6.72 17.95 0.13
N ASP A 112 -6.22 18.94 -0.61
CA ASP A 112 -6.88 19.52 -1.79
C ASP A 112 -6.65 18.68 -3.06
N ASP A 113 -5.72 17.72 -3.05
CA ASP A 113 -5.51 16.77 -4.14
C ASP A 113 -6.55 15.63 -4.15
N LEU A 114 -7.28 15.48 -3.05
CA LEU A 114 -8.22 14.37 -2.85
C LEU A 114 -9.49 14.52 -3.71
N PRO A 115 -10.07 13.41 -4.17
CA PRO A 115 -11.36 13.42 -4.86
C PRO A 115 -12.53 13.67 -3.90
N ASP A 116 -13.69 13.93 -4.48
CA ASP A 116 -14.98 13.82 -3.80
C ASP A 116 -15.42 12.36 -3.78
N PHE A 117 -15.21 11.70 -2.66
CA PHE A 117 -15.57 10.30 -2.48
C PHE A 117 -17.08 10.07 -2.48
N GLN A 118 -17.49 8.92 -3.03
CA GLN A 118 -18.90 8.53 -3.13
C GLN A 118 -19.22 7.34 -2.23
N ARG A 119 -20.50 7.17 -1.96
CA ARG A 119 -20.99 6.03 -1.16
C ARG A 119 -20.67 4.70 -1.84
N GLY A 120 -20.12 3.77 -1.06
CA GLY A 120 -19.79 2.43 -1.50
C GLY A 120 -18.38 2.28 -2.08
N GLU A 121 -17.69 3.39 -2.36
CA GLU A 121 -16.30 3.35 -2.82
C GLU A 121 -15.35 2.84 -1.74
N TRP A 122 -14.18 2.39 -2.18
CA TRP A 122 -13.10 1.92 -1.32
C TRP A 122 -11.90 2.87 -1.41
N LEU A 123 -11.22 3.01 -0.29
CA LEU A 123 -9.90 3.62 -0.22
C LEU A 123 -8.91 2.58 0.30
N HIS A 124 -7.84 2.37 -0.44
CA HIS A 124 -6.69 1.57 0.02
C HIS A 124 -5.46 2.46 0.18
N LEU A 125 -4.67 2.23 1.23
CA LEU A 125 -3.40 2.91 1.46
C LEU A 125 -2.44 2.07 2.29
N CYS A 126 -1.15 2.44 2.22
CA CYS A 126 -0.05 1.89 3.01
C CYS A 126 0.51 2.93 3.99
N SER A 127 1.36 2.51 4.93
CA SER A 127 1.86 3.39 5.98
C SER A 127 2.88 4.43 5.50
N ILE A 128 3.50 4.25 4.34
CA ILE A 128 4.44 5.24 3.79
C ILE A 128 3.77 6.61 3.63
N ALA A 129 2.52 6.66 3.18
CA ALA A 129 1.75 7.90 3.07
C ALA A 129 1.55 8.63 4.41
N LEU A 130 1.73 7.93 5.54
CA LEU A 130 1.60 8.46 6.90
C LEU A 130 2.94 8.92 7.50
N SER A 131 4.06 8.68 6.81
CA SER A 131 5.39 8.84 7.40
C SER A 131 5.77 10.29 7.65
N GLN A 132 5.25 11.24 6.84
CA GLN A 132 5.65 12.64 6.87
C GLN A 132 4.49 13.56 6.50
N GLU A 133 4.53 14.80 7.03
CA GLU A 133 3.65 15.88 6.55
C GLU A 133 4.18 16.45 5.22
N PRO A 134 3.28 16.92 4.33
CA PRO A 134 1.81 17.03 4.48
C PRO A 134 1.03 15.77 4.09
N SER A 135 1.68 14.74 3.51
CA SER A 135 1.03 13.51 3.04
C SER A 135 0.26 12.80 4.16
N ARG A 136 0.80 12.79 5.39
CA ARG A 136 0.11 12.24 6.58
C ARG A 136 -1.26 12.85 6.79
N SER A 137 -1.33 14.18 6.80
CA SER A 137 -2.59 14.90 6.95
C SER A 137 -3.56 14.63 5.81
N ALA A 138 -3.07 14.55 4.57
CA ALA A 138 -3.87 14.22 3.39
C ALA A 138 -4.42 12.78 3.48
N ALA A 139 -3.58 11.81 3.85
CA ALA A 139 -3.99 10.40 3.98
C ALA A 139 -5.06 10.22 5.06
N PHE A 140 -4.90 10.83 6.24
CA PHE A 140 -5.95 10.78 7.26
C PHE A 140 -7.23 11.50 6.83
N ALA A 141 -7.13 12.65 6.15
CA ALA A 141 -8.29 13.33 5.60
C ALA A 141 -9.02 12.45 4.57
N ALA A 142 -8.30 11.71 3.73
CA ALA A 142 -8.89 10.76 2.78
C ALA A 142 -9.67 9.66 3.50
N MET A 143 -9.07 9.04 4.53
CA MET A 143 -9.73 8.00 5.33
C MET A 143 -11.01 8.52 6.01
N GLU A 144 -10.96 9.72 6.58
CA GLU A 144 -12.10 10.35 7.25
C GLU A 144 -13.21 10.74 6.25
N ARG A 145 -12.83 11.34 5.10
CA ARG A 145 -13.79 11.78 4.06
C ARG A 145 -14.51 10.60 3.41
N ILE A 146 -13.80 9.53 3.02
CA ILE A 146 -14.46 8.38 2.40
C ILE A 146 -15.41 7.67 3.37
N ARG A 147 -15.07 7.57 4.65
CA ARG A 147 -15.96 7.02 5.67
C ARG A 147 -17.19 7.90 5.87
N ALA A 148 -17.03 9.22 5.89
CA ALA A 148 -18.14 10.17 5.97
C ALA A 148 -19.08 10.07 4.75
N ALA A 149 -18.55 9.77 3.58
CA ALA A 149 -19.32 9.51 2.34
C ALA A 149 -20.04 8.14 2.36
N GLY A 150 -19.76 7.27 3.32
CA GLY A 150 -20.31 5.90 3.40
C GLY A 150 -19.54 4.87 2.58
N GLY A 151 -18.29 5.15 2.28
CA GLY A 151 -17.33 4.20 1.71
C GLY A 151 -16.57 3.42 2.79
N ARG A 152 -15.53 2.71 2.39
CA ARG A 152 -14.76 1.79 3.25
C ARG A 152 -13.26 1.99 3.08
N VAL A 153 -12.50 1.67 4.13
CA VAL A 153 -11.05 1.78 4.15
C VAL A 153 -10.40 0.40 4.26
N SER A 154 -9.49 0.11 3.34
CA SER A 154 -8.54 -0.99 3.38
C SER A 154 -7.15 -0.46 3.72
N PHE A 155 -6.48 -1.06 4.67
CA PHE A 155 -5.15 -0.65 5.12
C PHE A 155 -4.19 -1.84 5.15
N ASP A 156 -3.07 -1.70 4.44
CA ASP A 156 -1.90 -2.56 4.55
C ASP A 156 -0.78 -1.73 5.16
N PRO A 157 -0.37 -1.93 6.41
CA PRO A 157 0.72 -1.16 7.00
C PRO A 157 1.96 -1.14 6.15
N ASN A 158 2.39 -2.27 5.59
CA ASN A 158 3.57 -2.36 4.74
C ASN A 158 4.73 -1.55 5.31
N ILE A 159 5.09 -1.88 6.57
CA ILE A 159 5.96 -1.06 7.41
C ILE A 159 7.36 -0.99 6.79
N ARG A 160 7.86 0.25 6.66
CA ARG A 160 9.21 0.59 6.25
C ARG A 160 9.76 1.61 7.24
N GLU A 161 10.39 1.15 8.31
CA GLU A 161 10.85 2.02 9.41
C GLU A 161 11.86 3.06 8.91
N GLU A 162 12.65 2.73 7.90
CA GLU A 162 13.69 3.56 7.31
C GLU A 162 13.17 4.85 6.64
N VAL A 163 11.89 4.90 6.24
CA VAL A 163 11.32 6.13 5.64
C VAL A 163 10.75 7.10 6.67
N TRP A 164 10.66 6.70 7.94
CA TRP A 164 10.10 7.52 9.00
C TRP A 164 11.16 8.44 9.60
N ARG A 165 11.15 9.72 9.21
CA ARG A 165 12.05 10.73 9.81
C ARG A 165 11.83 10.94 11.30
N GLN A 166 10.65 10.63 11.80
CA GLN A 166 10.24 10.67 13.19
C GLN A 166 9.78 9.26 13.59
N PRO A 167 10.68 8.36 14.00
CA PRO A 167 10.33 6.97 14.30
C PRO A 167 9.26 6.84 15.40
N GLU A 168 9.22 7.80 16.33
CA GLU A 168 8.21 7.86 17.40
C GLU A 168 6.79 8.11 16.88
N ALA A 169 6.64 8.66 15.68
CA ALA A 169 5.33 8.89 15.06
C ALA A 169 4.72 7.63 14.43
N LEU A 170 5.54 6.62 14.11
CA LEU A 170 5.10 5.39 13.43
C LEU A 170 3.91 4.73 14.16
N ARG A 171 4.10 4.36 15.41
CA ARG A 171 3.07 3.65 16.19
C ARG A 171 1.77 4.45 16.37
N PRO A 172 1.80 5.73 16.78
CA PRO A 172 0.58 6.53 16.85
C PRO A 172 -0.15 6.65 15.51
N CYS A 173 0.58 6.78 14.40
CA CYS A 173 -0.03 6.84 13.07
C CYS A 173 -0.67 5.50 12.67
N LEU A 174 0.01 4.37 12.92
CA LEU A 174 -0.56 3.04 12.69
C LEU A 174 -1.83 2.83 13.52
N GLN A 175 -1.81 3.18 14.81
CA GLN A 175 -2.97 3.07 15.69
C GLN A 175 -4.16 3.90 15.17
N LYS A 176 -3.92 5.16 14.76
CA LYS A 176 -4.97 6.02 14.19
C LYS A 176 -5.51 5.41 12.88
N ALA A 177 -4.66 4.91 11.99
CA ALA A 177 -5.09 4.29 10.75
C ALA A 177 -5.92 3.03 10.99
N LEU A 178 -5.51 2.17 11.92
CA LEU A 178 -6.24 0.96 12.31
C LEU A 178 -7.63 1.26 12.90
N LEU A 179 -7.79 2.38 13.62
CA LEU A 179 -9.11 2.82 14.10
C LEU A 179 -10.04 3.30 12.98
N LEU A 180 -9.49 3.70 11.84
CA LEU A 180 -10.24 4.16 10.67
C LEU A 180 -10.44 3.06 9.62
N ALA A 181 -9.74 1.94 9.71
CA ALA A 181 -9.79 0.86 8.75
C ALA A 181 -10.99 -0.08 8.98
N ASP A 182 -11.57 -0.57 7.88
CA ASP A 182 -12.59 -1.64 7.87
C ASP A 182 -11.95 -3.00 7.57
N VAL A 183 -10.96 -3.02 6.68
CA VAL A 183 -10.21 -4.20 6.25
C VAL A 183 -8.73 -3.94 6.46
N VAL A 184 -8.05 -4.89 7.10
CA VAL A 184 -6.60 -4.80 7.32
C VAL A 184 -5.93 -6.09 6.85
N LYS A 185 -4.87 -5.95 6.06
CA LYS A 185 -3.94 -7.05 5.76
C LYS A 185 -2.62 -6.76 6.47
N LEU A 186 -2.05 -7.77 7.09
CA LEU A 186 -0.77 -7.73 7.78
C LEU A 186 0.10 -8.90 7.35
N SER A 187 1.42 -8.76 7.41
CA SER A 187 2.31 -9.89 7.55
C SER A 187 2.32 -10.38 9.01
N ARG A 188 2.88 -11.57 9.24
CA ARG A 188 3.07 -12.11 10.60
C ARG A 188 3.94 -11.19 11.45
N GLU A 189 5.00 -10.66 10.85
CA GLU A 189 5.97 -9.78 11.50
C GLU A 189 5.32 -8.44 11.90
N GLU A 190 4.51 -7.86 11.00
CA GLU A 190 3.75 -6.64 11.26
C GLU A 190 2.72 -6.82 12.37
N LEU A 191 2.04 -7.97 12.38
CA LEU A 191 1.11 -8.33 13.45
C LEU A 191 1.82 -8.39 14.80
N ALA A 192 2.98 -9.06 14.88
CA ALA A 192 3.78 -9.14 16.10
C ALA A 192 4.29 -7.75 16.51
N PHE A 193 4.76 -6.92 15.56
CA PHE A 193 5.18 -5.55 15.80
C PHE A 193 4.06 -4.70 16.40
N ILE A 194 2.83 -4.80 15.88
CA ILE A 194 1.69 -3.97 16.33
C ILE A 194 1.12 -4.47 17.66
N SER A 195 0.95 -5.78 17.81
CA SER A 195 0.30 -6.38 18.97
C SER A 195 1.21 -6.60 20.17
N HIS A 196 2.52 -6.69 19.95
CA HIS A 196 3.53 -7.15 20.96
C HIS A 196 3.25 -8.57 21.47
N LEU A 197 2.61 -9.42 20.68
CA LEU A 197 2.28 -10.79 21.00
C LEU A 197 2.98 -11.74 20.02
N ASP A 198 3.63 -12.79 20.54
CA ASP A 198 4.30 -13.81 19.73
C ASP A 198 3.34 -14.87 19.19
N ASP A 199 2.28 -15.17 19.95
CA ASP A 199 1.28 -16.14 19.55
C ASP A 199 0.33 -15.54 18.51
N LEU A 200 0.34 -16.13 17.31
CA LEU A 200 -0.36 -15.64 16.13
C LEU A 200 -1.87 -15.50 16.35
N GLU A 201 -2.52 -16.54 16.92
CA GLU A 201 -3.98 -16.51 17.09
C GLU A 201 -4.40 -15.53 18.18
N ASN A 202 -3.63 -15.42 19.25
CA ASN A 202 -3.90 -14.45 20.31
C ASN A 202 -3.69 -13.02 19.79
N ALA A 203 -2.66 -12.77 18.97
CA ALA A 203 -2.43 -11.49 18.32
C ALA A 203 -3.58 -11.11 17.37
N ILE A 204 -4.08 -12.06 16.57
CA ILE A 204 -5.25 -11.84 15.70
C ILE A 204 -6.49 -11.49 16.52
N ARG A 205 -6.78 -12.24 17.58
CA ARG A 205 -7.93 -11.97 18.46
C ARG A 205 -7.80 -10.61 19.14
N TRP A 206 -6.61 -10.27 19.61
CA TRP A 206 -6.34 -8.96 20.21
C TRP A 206 -6.61 -7.82 19.21
N MET A 207 -6.14 -7.93 17.96
CA MET A 207 -6.40 -6.94 16.92
C MET A 207 -7.90 -6.73 16.70
N MET A 208 -8.67 -7.81 16.58
CA MET A 208 -10.12 -7.76 16.36
C MET A 208 -10.91 -7.21 17.55
N GLN A 209 -10.36 -7.32 18.77
CA GLN A 209 -10.96 -6.76 19.98
C GLN A 209 -10.58 -5.29 20.18
N THR A 210 -9.40 -4.90 19.72
CA THR A 210 -8.84 -3.55 19.94
C THR A 210 -9.32 -2.56 18.89
N TYR A 211 -9.46 -3.00 17.64
CA TYR A 211 -9.80 -2.15 16.51
C TYR A 211 -11.15 -2.53 15.88
N PRO A 212 -11.91 -1.57 15.31
CA PRO A 212 -13.25 -1.80 14.77
C PRO A 212 -13.23 -2.49 13.38
N LEU A 213 -12.36 -3.49 13.22
CA LEU A 213 -12.16 -4.17 11.95
C LEU A 213 -13.33 -5.09 11.61
N ARG A 214 -13.70 -5.11 10.34
CA ARG A 214 -14.65 -6.06 9.77
C ARG A 214 -13.96 -7.33 9.25
N LEU A 215 -12.73 -7.15 8.76
CA LEU A 215 -11.93 -8.22 8.17
C LEU A 215 -10.46 -7.99 8.47
N LEU A 216 -9.82 -9.00 9.03
CA LEU A 216 -8.37 -9.02 9.24
C LEU A 216 -7.77 -10.21 8.50
N LEU A 217 -6.74 -9.95 7.71
CA LEU A 217 -5.99 -10.96 6.98
C LEU A 217 -4.54 -10.93 7.43
N VAL A 218 -4.00 -12.08 7.81
CA VAL A 218 -2.59 -12.21 8.19
C VAL A 218 -1.92 -13.20 7.27
N THR A 219 -1.06 -12.70 6.38
CA THR A 219 -0.34 -13.50 5.39
C THR A 219 0.89 -14.16 6.00
N LEU A 220 1.15 -15.40 5.59
CA LEU A 220 2.23 -16.25 6.08
C LEU A 220 3.12 -16.76 4.93
N GLY A 221 3.21 -16.01 3.85
CA GLY A 221 3.92 -16.43 2.64
C GLY A 221 3.40 -17.77 2.11
N GLY A 222 4.29 -18.76 1.95
CA GLY A 222 3.95 -20.09 1.46
C GLY A 222 2.99 -20.90 2.34
N ASP A 223 2.82 -20.53 3.60
CA ASP A 223 1.89 -21.18 4.54
C ASP A 223 0.45 -20.67 4.38
N GLY A 224 0.22 -19.64 3.56
CA GLY A 224 -1.11 -19.12 3.26
C GLY A 224 -1.52 -17.91 4.06
N VAL A 225 -2.79 -17.86 4.51
CA VAL A 225 -3.36 -16.70 5.18
C VAL A 225 -4.35 -17.09 6.28
N TYR A 226 -4.26 -16.44 7.42
CA TYR A 226 -5.33 -16.41 8.42
C TYR A 226 -6.30 -15.27 8.12
N VAL A 227 -7.58 -15.59 8.17
CA VAL A 227 -8.67 -14.63 7.94
C VAL A 227 -9.62 -14.62 9.13
N HIS A 228 -9.84 -13.44 9.72
CA HIS A 228 -10.85 -13.23 10.74
C HIS A 228 -11.93 -12.27 10.22
N ASP A 229 -13.16 -12.74 10.09
CA ASP A 229 -14.32 -12.03 9.50
C ASP A 229 -15.22 -11.32 10.53
N GLY A 230 -14.70 -11.07 11.73
CA GLY A 230 -15.44 -10.53 12.87
C GLY A 230 -16.13 -11.61 13.71
N GLN A 231 -16.30 -12.81 13.18
CA GLN A 231 -16.97 -13.93 13.88
C GLN A 231 -16.06 -15.16 14.01
N ARG A 232 -15.33 -15.49 12.96
CA ARG A 232 -14.57 -16.74 12.84
C ARG A 232 -13.16 -16.47 12.37
N LEU A 233 -12.21 -17.22 12.94
CA LEU A 233 -10.84 -17.33 12.47
C LEU A 233 -10.74 -18.58 11.59
N ARG A 234 -10.19 -18.42 10.38
CA ARG A 234 -9.97 -19.50 9.42
C ARG A 234 -8.56 -19.39 8.86
N HIS A 235 -7.94 -20.53 8.60
CA HIS A 235 -6.68 -20.62 7.89
C HIS A 235 -6.90 -21.18 6.48
N PHE A 236 -6.42 -20.47 5.47
CA PHE A 236 -6.41 -20.91 4.08
C PHE A 236 -4.97 -21.15 3.67
N ARG A 237 -4.66 -22.38 3.27
CA ARG A 237 -3.33 -22.75 2.79
C ARG A 237 -3.08 -22.15 1.42
N ALA A 238 -1.83 -21.75 1.14
CA ALA A 238 -1.41 -21.37 -0.20
C ALA A 238 -1.34 -22.60 -1.12
N ALA A 239 -1.60 -22.37 -2.40
CA ALA A 239 -1.27 -23.39 -3.40
C ALA A 239 0.25 -23.58 -3.45
N PRO A 240 0.76 -24.81 -3.54
CA PRO A 240 2.20 -25.04 -3.66
C PRO A 240 2.70 -24.50 -5.01
N VAL A 241 3.67 -23.61 -4.95
CA VAL A 241 4.34 -23.01 -6.12
C VAL A 241 5.84 -22.95 -5.86
N VAL A 242 6.63 -22.95 -6.92
CA VAL A 242 8.05 -22.64 -6.84
C VAL A 242 8.18 -21.13 -7.10
N PRO A 243 8.54 -20.32 -6.10
CA PRO A 243 8.63 -18.88 -6.29
C PRO A 243 9.82 -18.55 -7.18
N VAL A 244 9.60 -17.70 -8.18
CA VAL A 244 10.65 -17.11 -9.01
C VAL A 244 11.05 -15.73 -8.44
N ASP A 245 10.05 -14.94 -8.08
CA ASP A 245 10.19 -13.63 -7.47
C ASP A 245 8.96 -13.38 -6.60
N THR A 246 9.17 -12.95 -5.35
CA THR A 246 8.09 -12.67 -4.39
C THR A 246 7.78 -11.19 -4.26
N THR A 247 8.47 -10.31 -5.01
CA THR A 247 8.22 -8.87 -5.00
C THR A 247 6.78 -8.59 -5.44
N GLY A 248 6.09 -7.75 -4.67
CA GLY A 248 4.70 -7.40 -4.95
C GLY A 248 3.67 -8.51 -4.68
N ALA A 249 4.08 -9.66 -4.12
CA ALA A 249 3.12 -10.74 -3.81
C ALA A 249 2.06 -10.28 -2.79
N GLY A 250 2.45 -9.46 -1.81
CA GLY A 250 1.53 -8.80 -0.88
C GLY A 250 0.56 -7.87 -1.58
N ASP A 251 1.07 -7.05 -2.50
CA ASP A 251 0.28 -6.09 -3.27
C ASP A 251 -0.72 -6.81 -4.19
N ALA A 252 -0.27 -7.88 -4.86
CA ALA A 252 -1.13 -8.72 -5.70
C ALA A 252 -2.25 -9.40 -4.89
N PHE A 253 -1.94 -9.85 -3.66
CA PHE A 253 -2.95 -10.40 -2.75
C PHE A 253 -4.00 -9.34 -2.38
N VAL A 254 -3.58 -8.13 -2.03
CA VAL A 254 -4.48 -7.02 -1.70
C VAL A 254 -5.31 -6.61 -2.92
N ALA A 255 -4.71 -6.54 -4.10
CA ALA A 255 -5.43 -6.24 -5.34
C ALA A 255 -6.54 -7.25 -5.63
N GLY A 256 -6.25 -8.55 -5.51
CA GLY A 256 -7.24 -9.62 -5.67
C GLY A 256 -8.35 -9.56 -4.63
N LEU A 257 -8.01 -9.26 -3.37
CA LEU A 257 -8.98 -9.06 -2.31
C LEU A 257 -9.93 -7.89 -2.61
N LEU A 258 -9.38 -6.74 -2.97
CA LEU A 258 -10.18 -5.53 -3.23
C LEU A 258 -11.02 -5.65 -4.49
N ALA A 259 -10.51 -6.25 -5.57
CA ALA A 259 -11.28 -6.53 -6.77
C ALA A 259 -12.48 -7.46 -6.50
N ALA A 260 -12.37 -8.34 -5.48
CA ALA A 260 -13.47 -9.22 -5.08
C ALA A 260 -14.48 -8.57 -4.11
N LEU A 261 -14.07 -7.53 -3.35
CA LEU A 261 -14.91 -6.87 -2.35
C LEU A 261 -15.65 -5.64 -2.90
N ALA A 262 -15.11 -4.99 -3.94
CA ALA A 262 -15.69 -3.82 -4.59
C ALA A 262 -16.72 -4.19 -5.63
#